data_1c01776efa7f930b1d4c3be0b113f6ed
#
_entry.id   1c01776efa7f930b1d4c3be0b113f6ed
#
_cell.length_a   1.000
_cell.length_b   1.000
_cell.length_c   1.000
_cell.angle_alpha   90.00
_cell.angle_beta   90.00
_cell.angle_gamma   90.00
#
_symmetry.space_group_name_H-M   'P 1'
#
loop_
_entity.id
_entity.type
_entity.pdbx_description
1 polymer ?
#
loop_
_entity_poly.entity_id
_entity_poly.type
_entity_poly.pdbx_seq_one_letter_code
_entity_poly.pdbx_strand_id
1 'polypeptide(L)'
;LIWIERYGGECDEDEFQAVIQKPDGGFIAVGRFEHESSDYNCDFYGYTDLWFVSTDSEGQIVEETKTGESYWERAFDIVDIGDGTYGVVGRRRHEKRKPSNAWYLRMDGSGEVVSQWHEPDYVNSSGRNDGLYNIVLLPDGETVVALGSKDDGDGDSQYLWAFNAKTSEEIWNASYNEFGRGFSVGMSNAHDGGLIFFGKKDTGRLKIFKTDENGMVINE
;
A
#
# COMPACT_ATOMS: atom_id res chain seq x y z
N LEU A 1 -24.53 -1.02 -16.74
CA LEU A 1 -24.41 -0.95 -15.28
C LEU A 1 -25.13 -2.16 -14.69
N ILE A 2 -24.43 -2.95 -13.88
CA ILE A 2 -25.01 -4.12 -13.22
C ILE A 2 -25.52 -3.72 -11.83
N TRP A 3 -24.67 -3.05 -11.05
CA TRP A 3 -25.05 -2.48 -9.77
C TRP A 3 -24.16 -1.26 -9.44
N ILE A 4 -24.55 -0.49 -8.44
CA ILE A 4 -23.79 0.58 -7.81
C ILE A 4 -24.13 0.58 -6.33
N GLU A 5 -23.10 0.52 -5.49
CA GLU A 5 -23.22 0.61 -4.05
C GLU A 5 -22.36 1.76 -3.52
N ARG A 6 -22.70 2.27 -2.34
CA ARG A 6 -21.99 3.34 -1.69
C ARG A 6 -21.59 2.89 -0.30
N TYR A 7 -20.34 3.16 0.06
CA TYR A 7 -19.76 2.83 1.34
C TYR A 7 -19.17 4.10 1.97
N GLY A 8 -19.05 4.12 3.29
CA GLY A 8 -18.47 5.23 4.04
C GLY A 8 -19.45 5.88 5.00
N GLY A 9 -18.92 6.78 5.80
CA GLY A 9 -19.65 7.60 6.76
C GLY A 9 -20.21 8.89 6.16
N GLU A 10 -20.52 9.84 7.03
CA GLU A 10 -20.99 11.19 6.64
C GLU A 10 -19.84 12.16 6.36
N CYS A 11 -18.58 11.78 6.71
CA CYS A 11 -17.39 12.59 6.48
C CYS A 11 -16.77 12.33 5.10
N ASP A 12 -16.32 13.39 4.43
CA ASP A 12 -15.92 13.38 3.01
C ASP A 12 -14.55 12.77 2.71
N GLU A 13 -13.80 12.28 3.72
CA GLU A 13 -12.42 11.80 3.53
C GLU A 13 -12.29 10.26 3.50
N ASP A 14 -13.39 9.54 3.52
CA ASP A 14 -13.38 8.10 3.28
C ASP A 14 -13.05 7.84 1.81
N GLU A 15 -12.07 6.99 1.56
CA GLU A 15 -11.71 6.63 0.20
C GLU A 15 -11.18 5.20 0.08
N PHE A 16 -11.54 4.53 -1.00
CA PHE A 16 -10.84 3.35 -1.47
C PHE A 16 -9.73 3.72 -2.45
N GLN A 17 -8.61 3.03 -2.35
CA GLN A 17 -7.45 3.22 -3.21
C GLN A 17 -7.26 2.04 -4.17
N ALA A 18 -7.59 0.85 -3.76
CA ALA A 18 -7.47 -0.35 -4.56
C ALA A 18 -8.60 -1.32 -4.32
N VAL A 19 -8.89 -2.15 -5.32
CA VAL A 19 -9.90 -3.20 -5.29
C VAL A 19 -9.41 -4.41 -6.07
N ILE A 20 -9.67 -5.60 -5.54
CA ILE A 20 -9.48 -6.87 -6.23
C ILE A 20 -10.77 -7.68 -6.23
N GLN A 21 -10.90 -8.57 -7.21
CA GLN A 21 -12.00 -9.54 -7.24
C GLN A 21 -11.57 -10.84 -6.55
N LYS A 22 -12.42 -11.36 -5.68
CA LYS A 22 -12.24 -12.67 -5.03
C LYS A 22 -12.63 -13.81 -5.98
N PRO A 23 -12.10 -15.03 -5.74
CA PRO A 23 -12.48 -16.21 -6.54
C PRO A 23 -13.98 -16.55 -6.50
N ASP A 24 -14.70 -16.16 -5.44
CA ASP A 24 -16.15 -16.34 -5.29
C ASP A 24 -16.98 -15.31 -6.07
N GLY A 25 -16.35 -14.37 -6.75
CA GLY A 25 -16.97 -13.30 -7.52
C GLY A 25 -17.24 -12.02 -6.72
N GLY A 26 -17.05 -12.02 -5.42
CA GLY A 26 -17.09 -10.83 -4.57
C GLY A 26 -15.83 -9.96 -4.74
N PHE A 27 -15.72 -8.91 -3.94
CA PHE A 27 -14.62 -7.94 -4.04
C PHE A 27 -14.01 -7.67 -2.68
N ILE A 28 -12.75 -7.26 -2.68
CA ILE A 28 -12.11 -6.64 -1.51
C ILE A 28 -11.60 -5.27 -1.96
N ALA A 29 -11.99 -4.23 -1.22
CA ALA A 29 -11.51 -2.88 -1.40
C ALA A 29 -10.75 -2.43 -0.14
N VAL A 30 -9.65 -1.69 -0.34
CA VAL A 30 -8.85 -1.14 0.74
C VAL A 30 -8.58 0.34 0.54
N GLY A 31 -8.43 1.06 1.65
CA GLY A 31 -8.20 2.48 1.60
C GLY A 31 -8.01 3.11 2.98
N ARG A 32 -8.71 4.20 3.25
CA ARG A 32 -8.77 4.84 4.56
C ARG A 32 -10.21 5.15 4.95
N PHE A 33 -10.47 5.06 6.23
CA PHE A 33 -11.68 5.51 6.89
C PHE A 33 -11.35 6.63 7.86
N GLU A 34 -12.06 7.74 7.80
CA GLU A 34 -11.90 8.84 8.73
C GLU A 34 -12.85 8.67 9.93
N HIS A 35 -12.31 8.72 11.14
CA HIS A 35 -13.13 8.71 12.34
C HIS A 35 -13.90 10.03 12.49
N GLU A 36 -15.20 9.93 12.67
CA GLU A 36 -16.02 11.08 13.01
C GLU A 36 -15.49 11.72 14.31
N SER A 37 -15.12 13.01 14.23
CA SER A 37 -14.89 13.77 15.44
C SER A 37 -16.22 14.01 16.14
N SER A 38 -16.25 13.96 17.48
CA SER A 38 -17.46 14.13 18.32
C SER A 38 -18.18 15.48 18.15
N ASP A 39 -17.68 16.39 17.33
CA ASP A 39 -18.14 17.77 17.23
C ASP A 39 -18.83 18.13 15.88
N TYR A 40 -19.44 17.18 15.17
CA TYR A 40 -20.23 17.41 13.95
C TYR A 40 -19.57 18.22 12.81
N ASN A 41 -18.33 18.57 12.95
CA ASN A 41 -17.52 19.16 11.90
C ASN A 41 -16.50 18.10 11.51
N CYS A 42 -16.58 17.57 10.29
CA CYS A 42 -15.53 16.79 9.67
C CYS A 42 -14.30 17.69 9.47
N ASP A 43 -13.74 18.18 10.57
CA ASP A 43 -12.61 19.07 10.55
C ASP A 43 -11.34 18.28 10.22
N PHE A 44 -10.66 18.70 9.23
CA PHE A 44 -9.43 18.29 8.52
C PHE A 44 -8.27 17.64 9.31
N TYR A 45 -8.49 17.17 10.52
CA TYR A 45 -7.48 16.60 11.41
C TYR A 45 -7.93 15.29 12.08
N GLY A 46 -8.87 14.57 11.43
CA GLY A 46 -9.35 13.27 11.90
C GLY A 46 -8.23 12.23 11.92
N TYR A 47 -8.36 11.29 12.83
CA TYR A 47 -7.59 10.07 12.80
C TYR A 47 -8.16 9.21 11.67
N THR A 48 -7.30 8.67 10.82
CA THR A 48 -7.73 7.73 9.79
C THR A 48 -7.18 6.36 10.06
N ASP A 49 -8.01 5.35 9.90
CA ASP A 49 -7.63 3.94 9.93
C ASP A 49 -7.53 3.37 8.52
N LEU A 50 -6.72 2.34 8.34
CA LEU A 50 -6.81 1.48 7.18
C LEU A 50 -8.23 0.90 7.13
N TRP A 51 -8.89 1.04 6.01
CA TRP A 51 -10.22 0.53 5.76
C TRP A 51 -10.17 -0.67 4.83
N PHE A 52 -10.72 -1.79 5.29
CA PHE A 52 -10.85 -3.04 4.54
C PHE A 52 -12.33 -3.38 4.44
N VAL A 53 -12.84 -3.58 3.23
CA VAL A 53 -14.22 -3.99 2.97
C VAL A 53 -14.22 -5.18 2.04
N SER A 54 -14.84 -6.28 2.48
CA SER A 54 -15.11 -7.45 1.67
C SER A 54 -16.59 -7.52 1.33
N THR A 55 -16.91 -7.74 0.06
CA THR A 55 -18.29 -7.82 -0.43
C THR A 55 -18.58 -9.16 -1.09
N ASP A 56 -19.85 -9.44 -1.31
CA ASP A 56 -20.30 -10.46 -2.24
C ASP A 56 -20.25 -9.95 -3.71
N SER A 57 -20.71 -10.78 -4.65
CA SER A 57 -20.74 -10.45 -6.09
C SER A 57 -21.74 -9.34 -6.46
N GLU A 58 -22.68 -9.01 -5.58
CA GLU A 58 -23.69 -7.97 -5.74
C GLU A 58 -23.29 -6.67 -5.06
N GLY A 59 -22.10 -6.63 -4.42
CA GLY A 59 -21.57 -5.46 -3.74
C GLY A 59 -22.07 -5.30 -2.29
N GLN A 60 -22.78 -6.28 -1.73
CA GLN A 60 -23.21 -6.21 -0.34
C GLN A 60 -22.03 -6.51 0.58
N ILE A 61 -21.84 -5.71 1.64
CA ILE A 61 -20.77 -5.91 2.63
C ILE A 61 -20.96 -7.26 3.32
N VAL A 62 -19.91 -8.08 3.28
CA VAL A 62 -19.83 -9.34 4.03
C VAL A 62 -18.98 -9.12 5.29
N GLU A 63 -17.85 -8.43 5.14
CA GLU A 63 -16.96 -8.07 6.24
C GLU A 63 -16.46 -6.63 6.07
N GLU A 64 -16.33 -5.94 7.19
CA GLU A 64 -15.77 -4.59 7.26
C GLU A 64 -14.85 -4.48 8.46
N THR A 65 -13.60 -4.09 8.23
CA THR A 65 -12.61 -3.92 9.29
C THR A 65 -11.90 -2.58 9.13
N LYS A 66 -11.75 -1.88 10.26
CA LYS A 66 -10.99 -0.64 10.38
C LYS A 66 -9.80 -0.92 11.29
N THR A 67 -8.61 -0.89 10.71
CA THR A 67 -7.39 -1.27 11.41
C THR A 67 -6.49 -0.06 11.55
N GLY A 68 -6.28 0.37 12.79
CA GLY A 68 -5.38 1.46 13.15
C GLY A 68 -5.00 1.38 14.62
N GLU A 69 -3.75 1.67 14.92
CA GLU A 69 -3.23 1.74 16.29
C GLU A 69 -2.84 3.17 16.69
N SER A 70 -2.87 4.09 15.74
CA SER A 70 -2.22 5.38 15.89
C SER A 70 -2.93 6.52 15.15
N TYR A 71 -2.20 7.52 14.73
CA TYR A 71 -2.74 8.78 14.26
C TYR A 71 -3.26 8.76 12.83
N TRP A 72 -2.70 7.91 11.96
CA TRP A 72 -3.04 8.01 10.55
C TRP A 72 -2.50 6.81 9.77
N GLU A 73 -3.39 5.97 9.37
CA GLU A 73 -3.14 4.78 8.57
C GLU A 73 -3.88 4.88 7.24
N ARG A 74 -3.28 4.34 6.20
CA ARG A 74 -3.87 4.31 4.88
C ARG A 74 -3.29 3.18 4.05
N ALA A 75 -4.16 2.38 3.46
CA ALA A 75 -3.79 1.45 2.40
C ALA A 75 -3.75 2.16 1.04
N PHE A 76 -2.86 1.70 0.15
CA PHE A 76 -2.75 2.18 -1.22
C PHE A 76 -2.99 1.10 -2.25
N ASP A 77 -2.60 -0.15 -1.95
CA ASP A 77 -2.74 -1.25 -2.90
C ASP A 77 -2.89 -2.59 -2.19
N ILE A 78 -3.42 -3.58 -2.91
CA ILE A 78 -3.71 -4.92 -2.40
C ILE A 78 -3.43 -5.97 -3.47
N VAL A 79 -2.93 -7.14 -3.04
CA VAL A 79 -2.72 -8.31 -3.89
C VAL A 79 -3.27 -9.57 -3.22
N ASP A 80 -3.85 -10.49 -4.00
CA ASP A 80 -4.22 -11.83 -3.54
C ASP A 80 -2.97 -12.71 -3.45
N ILE A 81 -2.71 -13.29 -2.27
CA ILE A 81 -1.58 -14.22 -2.04
C ILE A 81 -1.92 -15.63 -2.55
N GLY A 82 -3.21 -15.95 -2.76
CA GLY A 82 -3.67 -17.24 -3.29
C GLY A 82 -3.91 -18.31 -2.22
N ASP A 83 -3.71 -18.02 -0.94
CA ASP A 83 -3.93 -18.93 0.19
C ASP A 83 -5.10 -18.52 1.08
N GLY A 84 -5.96 -17.60 0.58
CA GLY A 84 -7.05 -17.00 1.33
C GLY A 84 -6.62 -15.77 2.14
N THR A 85 -5.38 -15.30 1.96
CA THR A 85 -4.88 -14.06 2.55
C THR A 85 -4.47 -13.05 1.48
N TYR A 86 -4.31 -11.81 1.89
CA TYR A 86 -4.09 -10.66 1.02
C TYR A 86 -2.91 -9.84 1.53
N GLY A 87 -2.03 -9.44 0.63
CA GLY A 87 -0.97 -8.48 0.90
C GLY A 87 -1.49 -7.06 0.70
N VAL A 88 -1.39 -6.22 1.71
CA VAL A 88 -1.83 -4.82 1.67
C VAL A 88 -0.64 -3.93 1.98
N VAL A 89 -0.46 -2.88 1.19
CA VAL A 89 0.61 -1.90 1.40
C VAL A 89 0.07 -0.51 1.63
N GLY A 90 0.83 0.26 2.39
CA GLY A 90 0.40 1.60 2.74
C GLY A 90 1.47 2.38 3.49
N ARG A 91 0.98 3.31 4.27
CA ARG A 91 1.80 4.07 5.23
C ARG A 91 1.04 4.25 6.53
N ARG A 92 1.79 4.35 7.61
CA ARG A 92 1.25 4.64 8.94
C ARG A 92 2.01 5.78 9.59
N ARG A 93 1.34 6.58 10.42
CA ARG A 93 1.96 7.60 11.26
C ARG A 93 1.66 7.29 12.72
N HIS A 94 2.69 7.03 13.49
CA HIS A 94 2.55 6.60 14.88
C HIS A 94 2.22 7.73 15.85
N GLU A 95 2.68 8.96 15.56
CA GLU A 95 2.44 10.13 16.43
C GLU A 95 2.12 11.38 15.61
N LYS A 96 1.35 12.31 16.23
CA LYS A 96 1.08 13.63 15.65
C LYS A 96 2.38 14.38 15.37
N ARG A 97 2.53 14.91 14.15
CA ARG A 97 3.72 15.65 13.68
C ARG A 97 4.98 14.80 13.44
N LYS A 98 4.89 13.48 13.51
CA LYS A 98 5.95 12.59 13.04
C LYS A 98 5.72 12.25 11.57
N PRO A 99 6.78 11.89 10.82
CA PRO A 99 6.62 11.37 9.46
C PRO A 99 5.87 10.05 9.45
N SER A 100 5.33 9.69 8.30
CA SER A 100 4.75 8.37 8.08
C SER A 100 5.86 7.38 7.73
N ASN A 101 5.65 6.11 8.10
CA ASN A 101 6.51 4.98 7.78
C ASN A 101 5.83 4.06 6.77
N ALA A 102 6.61 3.41 5.94
CA ALA A 102 6.16 2.37 5.04
C ALA A 102 5.59 1.18 5.83
N TRP A 103 4.52 0.58 5.31
CA TRP A 103 3.78 -0.46 6.01
C TRP A 103 3.33 -1.55 5.03
N TYR A 104 3.59 -2.81 5.35
CA TYR A 104 3.08 -3.99 4.69
C TYR A 104 2.32 -4.86 5.69
N LEU A 105 1.11 -5.27 5.31
CA LEU A 105 0.23 -6.14 6.08
C LEU A 105 -0.10 -7.38 5.28
N ARG A 106 -0.13 -8.52 5.95
CA ARG A 106 -0.83 -9.70 5.48
C ARG A 106 -2.13 -9.81 6.27
N MET A 107 -3.25 -9.78 5.57
CA MET A 107 -4.60 -9.81 6.15
C MET A 107 -5.35 -11.04 5.65
N ASP A 108 -6.25 -11.57 6.46
CA ASP A 108 -7.17 -12.62 6.02
C ASP A 108 -8.43 -12.05 5.32
N GLY A 109 -9.34 -12.91 4.90
CA GLY A 109 -10.56 -12.51 4.20
C GLY A 109 -11.57 -11.71 5.02
N SER A 110 -11.41 -11.65 6.34
CA SER A 110 -12.19 -10.81 7.24
C SER A 110 -11.58 -9.42 7.48
N GLY A 111 -10.32 -9.23 7.04
CA GLY A 111 -9.56 -8.01 7.27
C GLY A 111 -8.76 -8.02 8.59
N GLU A 112 -8.64 -9.18 9.23
CA GLU A 112 -7.77 -9.31 10.41
C GLU A 112 -6.30 -9.45 10.00
N VAL A 113 -5.42 -8.77 10.75
CA VAL A 113 -3.97 -8.79 10.47
C VAL A 113 -3.37 -10.11 10.93
N VAL A 114 -2.88 -10.90 9.99
CA VAL A 114 -2.19 -12.18 10.23
C VAL A 114 -0.70 -11.96 10.56
N SER A 115 -0.05 -11.08 9.83
CA SER A 115 1.33 -10.66 10.06
C SER A 115 1.58 -9.30 9.44
N GLN A 116 2.63 -8.61 9.89
CA GLN A 116 2.96 -7.27 9.37
C GLN A 116 4.45 -6.99 9.41
N TRP A 117 4.86 -6.09 8.53
CA TRP A 117 6.15 -5.41 8.56
C TRP A 117 5.91 -3.91 8.49
N HIS A 118 6.69 -3.16 9.21
CA HIS A 118 6.77 -1.72 9.07
C HIS A 118 8.21 -1.25 9.18
N GLU A 119 8.49 -0.18 8.49
CA GLU A 119 9.77 0.48 8.64
C GLU A 119 9.96 0.95 10.08
N PRO A 120 11.17 0.81 10.65
CA PRO A 120 11.45 1.27 12.01
C PRO A 120 11.14 2.78 12.18
N ASP A 121 10.57 3.16 13.32
CA ASP A 121 10.29 4.55 13.62
C ASP A 121 11.58 5.38 13.69
N TYR A 122 11.68 6.38 12.83
CA TYR A 122 12.85 7.27 12.82
C TYR A 122 12.81 8.26 13.98
N VAL A 123 13.85 8.23 14.80
CA VAL A 123 14.01 9.15 15.96
C VAL A 123 14.35 10.57 15.50
N ASN A 124 14.87 10.76 14.28
CA ASN A 124 15.44 12.03 13.80
C ASN A 124 15.10 12.35 12.34
N SER A 125 13.89 12.11 11.89
CA SER A 125 13.58 12.33 10.49
C SER A 125 13.32 13.78 10.14
N SER A 126 13.70 14.16 8.93
CA SER A 126 13.50 15.46 8.30
C SER A 126 12.02 15.86 8.04
N GLY A 127 11.06 15.08 8.54
CA GLY A 127 9.62 15.40 8.43
C GLY A 127 8.99 14.92 7.13
N ARG A 128 9.58 13.99 6.40
CA ARG A 128 9.06 13.42 5.16
C ARG A 128 8.34 12.11 5.39
N ASN A 129 7.49 11.74 4.45
CA ASN A 129 6.59 10.61 4.59
C ASN A 129 7.05 9.45 3.69
N ASP A 130 7.48 8.36 4.31
CA ASP A 130 7.76 7.11 3.63
C ASP A 130 6.46 6.33 3.43
N GLY A 131 6.40 5.50 2.38
CA GLY A 131 5.23 4.70 2.09
C GLY A 131 5.44 3.71 0.96
N LEU A 132 4.65 2.65 0.98
CA LEU A 132 4.51 1.68 -0.09
C LEU A 132 3.21 1.97 -0.85
N TYR A 133 3.28 2.07 -2.18
CA TYR A 133 2.17 2.55 -3.00
C TYR A 133 1.61 1.52 -3.98
N ASN A 134 2.41 0.53 -4.37
CA ASN A 134 1.97 -0.59 -5.21
C ASN A 134 2.56 -1.89 -4.69
N ILE A 135 1.88 -3.00 -4.96
CA ILE A 135 2.32 -4.34 -4.60
C ILE A 135 1.99 -5.34 -5.71
N VAL A 136 2.88 -6.29 -5.94
CA VAL A 136 2.64 -7.45 -6.80
C VAL A 136 3.12 -8.72 -6.13
N LEU A 137 2.45 -9.83 -6.40
CA LEU A 137 2.94 -11.17 -6.08
C LEU A 137 3.78 -11.65 -7.26
N LEU A 138 5.00 -12.11 -7.01
CA LEU A 138 5.84 -12.69 -8.06
C LEU A 138 5.29 -14.04 -8.53
N PRO A 139 5.68 -14.49 -9.73
CA PRO A 139 5.23 -15.79 -10.28
C PRO A 139 5.61 -17.02 -9.44
N ASP A 140 6.55 -16.89 -8.51
CA ASP A 140 6.92 -17.96 -7.55
C ASP A 140 5.80 -18.24 -6.53
N GLY A 141 4.82 -17.32 -6.37
CA GLY A 141 3.74 -17.43 -5.40
C GLY A 141 4.17 -17.31 -3.93
N GLU A 142 5.44 -16.95 -3.67
CA GLU A 142 6.03 -16.89 -2.33
C GLU A 142 6.59 -15.50 -1.97
N THR A 143 6.85 -14.68 -2.99
CA THR A 143 7.44 -13.35 -2.82
C THR A 143 6.47 -12.27 -3.27
N VAL A 144 6.18 -11.31 -2.40
CA VAL A 144 5.54 -10.05 -2.77
C VAL A 144 6.59 -8.97 -2.89
N VAL A 145 6.45 -8.12 -3.91
CA VAL A 145 7.31 -6.94 -4.07
C VAL A 145 6.46 -5.69 -4.00
N ALA A 146 6.86 -4.75 -3.18
CA ALA A 146 6.21 -3.45 -3.01
C ALA A 146 7.09 -2.33 -3.54
N LEU A 147 6.48 -1.39 -4.26
CA LEU A 147 7.12 -0.17 -4.75
C LEU A 147 6.71 1.00 -3.86
N GLY A 148 7.69 1.76 -3.40
CA GLY A 148 7.45 2.88 -2.52
C GLY A 148 8.46 4.01 -2.65
N SER A 149 8.38 4.96 -1.72
CA SER A 149 9.37 6.02 -1.56
C SER A 149 9.88 6.07 -0.13
N LYS A 150 11.14 6.49 0.00
CA LYS A 150 11.81 6.70 1.26
C LYS A 150 12.62 8.00 1.22
N ASP A 151 12.55 8.76 2.29
CA ASP A 151 13.42 9.92 2.49
C ASP A 151 14.74 9.48 3.12
N ASP A 152 15.80 9.43 2.33
CA ASP A 152 17.16 9.08 2.77
C ASP A 152 18.00 10.29 3.23
N GLY A 153 17.38 11.47 3.36
CA GLY A 153 18.02 12.73 3.77
C GLY A 153 18.48 13.59 2.60
N ASP A 154 18.72 13.01 1.42
CA ASP A 154 19.09 13.72 0.18
C ASP A 154 17.87 13.95 -0.74
N GLY A 155 16.72 13.42 -0.37
CA GLY A 155 15.45 13.51 -1.11
C GLY A 155 14.71 12.19 -1.13
N ASP A 156 13.49 12.19 -1.68
CA ASP A 156 12.72 10.96 -1.80
C ASP A 156 13.32 10.07 -2.89
N SER A 157 13.83 8.92 -2.50
CA SER A 157 14.28 7.86 -3.42
C SER A 157 13.15 6.85 -3.63
N GLN A 158 13.10 6.28 -4.84
CA GLN A 158 12.23 5.15 -5.12
C GLN A 158 12.84 3.88 -4.55
N TYR A 159 12.02 3.05 -3.94
CA TYR A 159 12.44 1.80 -3.34
C TYR A 159 11.56 0.65 -3.79
N LEU A 160 12.17 -0.51 -3.98
CA LEU A 160 11.49 -1.80 -3.97
C LEU A 160 11.81 -2.52 -2.67
N TRP A 161 10.78 -3.10 -2.06
CA TRP A 161 10.90 -4.02 -0.93
C TRP A 161 10.28 -5.35 -1.31
N ALA A 162 11.01 -6.42 -1.10
CA ALA A 162 10.50 -7.78 -1.24
C ALA A 162 10.28 -8.40 0.14
N PHE A 163 9.14 -9.04 0.28
CA PHE A 163 8.73 -9.72 1.51
C PHE A 163 8.33 -11.16 1.19
N ASN A 164 8.56 -12.04 2.14
CA ASN A 164 7.94 -13.34 2.12
C ASN A 164 6.41 -13.17 2.27
N ALA A 165 5.65 -13.67 1.29
CA ALA A 165 4.22 -13.49 1.22
C ALA A 165 3.46 -14.10 2.42
N LYS A 166 4.03 -15.13 3.07
CA LYS A 166 3.40 -15.86 4.18
C LYS A 166 3.81 -15.35 5.56
N THR A 167 5.05 -14.86 5.72
CA THR A 167 5.59 -14.45 7.04
C THR A 167 5.69 -12.95 7.21
N SER A 168 5.59 -12.17 6.13
CA SER A 168 5.83 -10.73 6.07
C SER A 168 7.28 -10.33 6.40
N GLU A 169 8.21 -11.28 6.44
CA GLU A 169 9.63 -10.99 6.65
C GLU A 169 10.22 -10.34 5.39
N GLU A 170 11.01 -9.29 5.59
CA GLU A 170 11.76 -8.65 4.50
C GLU A 170 12.81 -9.61 3.97
N ILE A 171 12.84 -9.81 2.64
CA ILE A 171 13.82 -10.64 1.94
C ILE A 171 14.96 -9.77 1.41
N TRP A 172 14.61 -8.70 0.69
CA TRP A 172 15.55 -7.71 0.17
C TRP A 172 14.87 -6.36 -0.04
N ASN A 173 15.68 -5.32 -0.16
CA ASN A 173 15.26 -4.01 -0.65
C ASN A 173 16.30 -3.43 -1.61
N ALA A 174 15.85 -2.56 -2.50
CA ALA A 174 16.71 -1.86 -3.46
C ALA A 174 16.25 -0.41 -3.64
N SER A 175 17.21 0.52 -3.73
CA SER A 175 16.95 1.94 -3.95
C SER A 175 17.33 2.37 -5.37
N TYR A 176 16.54 3.31 -5.91
CA TYR A 176 16.72 3.84 -7.27
C TYR A 176 16.77 5.36 -7.23
N ASN A 177 17.94 5.89 -6.88
CA ASN A 177 18.17 7.33 -6.67
C ASN A 177 18.12 8.16 -7.97
N GLU A 178 18.12 7.49 -9.13
CA GLU A 178 18.05 8.16 -10.44
C GLU A 178 16.71 8.88 -10.69
N PHE A 179 15.69 8.65 -9.88
CA PHE A 179 14.42 9.35 -9.99
C PHE A 179 14.46 10.75 -9.38
N GLY A 180 15.37 11.02 -8.45
CA GLY A 180 15.28 12.20 -7.59
C GLY A 180 13.98 12.19 -6.79
N ARG A 181 13.50 13.33 -6.34
CA ARG A 181 12.21 13.47 -5.68
C ARG A 181 11.09 13.11 -6.66
N GLY A 182 10.62 11.88 -6.63
CA GLY A 182 9.63 11.38 -7.56
C GLY A 182 8.60 10.48 -6.89
N PHE A 183 7.41 10.45 -7.44
CA PHE A 183 6.36 9.54 -6.99
C PHE A 183 6.38 8.28 -7.86
N SER A 184 6.31 7.11 -7.20
CA SER A 184 5.97 5.86 -7.87
C SER A 184 4.53 5.92 -8.36
N VAL A 185 4.29 5.50 -9.58
CA VAL A 185 2.95 5.60 -10.18
C VAL A 185 2.36 4.23 -10.50
N GLY A 186 3.20 3.19 -10.67
CA GLY A 186 2.73 1.84 -10.90
C GLY A 186 3.84 0.83 -11.12
N MET A 187 3.53 -0.42 -10.86
CA MET A 187 4.40 -1.57 -11.03
C MET A 187 3.61 -2.77 -11.55
N SER A 188 4.28 -3.65 -12.27
CA SER A 188 3.73 -4.92 -12.74
C SER A 188 4.83 -5.96 -12.91
N ASN A 189 4.46 -7.23 -12.86
CA ASN A 189 5.33 -8.32 -13.28
C ASN A 189 5.63 -8.23 -14.78
N ALA A 190 6.88 -8.46 -15.15
CA ALA A 190 7.27 -8.65 -16.53
C ALA A 190 7.13 -10.13 -16.94
N HIS A 191 6.91 -10.39 -18.22
CA HIS A 191 6.73 -11.77 -18.73
C HIS A 191 7.94 -12.69 -18.54
N ASP A 192 9.12 -12.10 -18.33
CA ASP A 192 10.38 -12.81 -18.12
C ASP A 192 10.74 -13.02 -16.63
N GLY A 193 9.79 -12.78 -15.74
CA GLY A 193 9.93 -13.00 -14.29
C GLY A 193 10.44 -11.81 -13.49
N GLY A 194 10.88 -10.73 -14.16
CA GLY A 194 11.29 -9.49 -13.48
C GLY A 194 10.14 -8.53 -13.26
N LEU A 195 10.48 -7.27 -12.96
CA LEU A 195 9.53 -6.21 -12.66
C LEU A 195 9.66 -5.07 -13.66
N ILE A 196 8.53 -4.47 -14.02
CA ILE A 196 8.47 -3.19 -14.73
C ILE A 196 7.78 -2.20 -13.80
N PHE A 197 8.42 -1.06 -13.55
CA PHE A 197 7.82 0.02 -12.81
C PHE A 197 8.14 1.37 -13.41
N PHE A 198 7.34 2.35 -13.13
CA PHE A 198 7.54 3.70 -13.63
C PHE A 198 7.32 4.73 -12.54
N GLY A 199 8.05 5.82 -12.67
CA GLY A 199 7.96 6.95 -11.77
C GLY A 199 8.17 8.26 -12.48
N LYS A 200 7.76 9.35 -11.82
CA LYS A 200 7.90 10.72 -12.33
C LYS A 200 8.99 11.43 -11.55
N LYS A 201 9.96 11.96 -12.24
CA LYS A 201 10.96 12.87 -11.67
C LYS A 201 10.38 14.28 -11.49
N ASP A 202 10.88 15.05 -10.51
CA ASP A 202 10.54 16.48 -10.29
C ASP A 202 10.56 17.34 -11.55
N THR A 203 11.38 16.97 -12.54
CA THR A 203 11.45 17.63 -13.85
C THR A 203 10.27 17.32 -14.77
N GLY A 204 9.28 16.54 -14.32
CA GLY A 204 8.12 16.13 -15.11
C GLY A 204 8.38 14.99 -16.11
N ARG A 205 9.59 14.46 -16.17
CA ARG A 205 9.92 13.34 -17.07
C ARG A 205 9.55 12.01 -16.43
N LEU A 206 8.84 11.17 -17.19
CA LEU A 206 8.59 9.78 -16.82
C LEU A 206 9.83 8.93 -17.14
N LYS A 207 10.13 7.99 -16.26
CA LYS A 207 11.10 6.93 -16.51
C LYS A 207 10.43 5.57 -16.29
N ILE A 208 10.79 4.61 -17.11
CA ILE A 208 10.39 3.21 -16.98
C ILE A 208 11.65 2.44 -16.65
N PHE A 209 11.54 1.56 -15.67
CA PHE A 209 12.60 0.66 -15.24
C PHE A 209 12.15 -0.77 -15.41
N LYS A 210 13.09 -1.58 -15.83
CA LYS A 210 12.95 -3.03 -15.82
C LYS A 210 14.05 -3.63 -14.96
N THR A 211 13.66 -4.54 -14.09
CA THR A 211 14.57 -5.28 -13.23
C THR A 211 14.42 -6.78 -13.44
N ASP A 212 15.37 -7.54 -12.93
CA ASP A 212 15.17 -8.97 -12.68
C ASP A 212 14.28 -9.19 -11.43
N GLU A 213 14.07 -10.45 -11.05
CA GLU A 213 13.30 -10.84 -9.87
C GLU A 213 13.90 -10.39 -8.54
N ASN A 214 15.18 -10.02 -8.51
CA ASN A 214 15.91 -9.54 -7.33
C ASN A 214 15.98 -8.00 -7.27
N GLY A 215 15.27 -7.31 -8.14
CA GLY A 215 15.27 -5.85 -8.21
C GLY A 215 16.51 -5.25 -8.86
N MET A 216 17.37 -6.04 -9.50
CA MET A 216 18.55 -5.51 -10.21
C MET A 216 18.14 -4.95 -11.57
N VAL A 217 18.49 -3.69 -11.83
CA VAL A 217 18.19 -3.05 -13.12
C VAL A 217 18.92 -3.77 -14.24
N ILE A 218 18.17 -4.21 -15.23
CA ILE A 218 18.72 -4.81 -16.44
C ILE A 218 19.07 -3.66 -17.39
N ASN A 219 20.37 -3.34 -17.48
CA ASN A 219 20.88 -2.42 -18.49
C ASN A 219 21.04 -3.21 -19.80
N GLU A 220 20.29 -2.84 -20.82
CA GLU A 220 20.58 -3.22 -22.21
C GLU A 220 21.58 -2.26 -22.84
#